data_703d63d4a87a2731a7946061c033bdfd
#
_entry.id   703d63d4a87a2731a7946061c033bdfd
#
_cell.length_a   1.000
_cell.length_b   1.000
_cell.length_c   1.000
_cell.angle_alpha   90.00
_cell.angle_beta   90.00
_cell.angle_gamma   90.00
#
_symmetry.space_group_name_H-M   'P 1'
#
loop_
_entity.id
_entity.type
_entity.pdbx_description
1 polymer ?
#
loop_
_entity_poly.entity_id
_entity_poly.type
_entity_poly.pdbx_seq_one_letter_code
_entity_poly.pdbx_strand_id
1 'polypeptide(L)'
;RIFRLVNPNAHVREIISYINEMVALKQEWCNEILMINIALFCLKKTDILANPVEQILSGDYLNGIQTIINNDLQTQREIAALVYGVDVEDARQIPLKKYIEGCINGEEDHDINQYAETNKQFDTVLEEVIQCMDNALIDKIIHCLHKLTRKSDVILRVWQRIAQLKLKESIEKQVFPVEYQELLLHLDTESQNHVIAQLYKKIVRFNDFNGGDYFKTLDAIDRFIAQNKLACDFTSLIEAKTVKPNTFIDYIQAANATDAAYRDNATTKAYKYYQVA
;
A
#
# COMPACT_ATOMS: atom_id res chain seq x y z
N ARG A 1 36.98 -2.60 25.53
CA ARG A 1 36.56 -1.31 26.15
C ARG A 1 35.03 -1.20 26.21
N ILE A 2 34.32 -1.44 25.13
CA ILE A 2 32.83 -1.39 25.04
C ILE A 2 32.18 -2.35 26.05
N PHE A 3 32.61 -3.60 26.11
CA PHE A 3 32.06 -4.59 27.02
C PHE A 3 32.08 -4.11 28.50
N ARG A 4 33.19 -3.47 28.94
CA ARG A 4 33.30 -2.95 30.31
C ARG A 4 32.44 -1.72 30.58
N LEU A 5 32.04 -0.98 29.54
CA LEU A 5 31.12 0.15 29.68
C LEU A 5 29.69 -0.32 29.97
N VAL A 6 29.28 -1.40 29.34
CA VAL A 6 27.93 -1.95 29.51
C VAL A 6 27.88 -2.90 30.74
N ASN A 7 28.92 -3.70 30.96
CA ASN A 7 29.00 -4.68 32.03
C ASN A 7 30.23 -4.42 32.93
N PRO A 8 30.21 -3.40 33.79
CA PRO A 8 31.37 -3.04 34.62
C PRO A 8 31.77 -4.12 35.61
N ASN A 9 30.84 -4.97 36.04
CA ASN A 9 31.02 -6.02 37.05
C ASN A 9 31.08 -7.44 36.42
N ALA A 10 31.34 -7.56 35.12
CA ALA A 10 31.36 -8.85 34.44
C ALA A 10 32.44 -9.78 35.00
N HIS A 11 32.07 -11.06 35.18
CA HIS A 11 33.00 -12.11 35.56
C HIS A 11 33.91 -12.51 34.39
N VAL A 12 35.11 -13.02 34.71
CA VAL A 12 36.10 -13.46 33.72
C VAL A 12 35.51 -14.47 32.72
N ARG A 13 34.63 -15.37 33.19
CA ARG A 13 33.98 -16.36 32.35
C ARG A 13 33.07 -15.68 31.29
N GLU A 14 32.35 -14.64 31.63
CA GLU A 14 31.48 -13.88 30.69
C GLU A 14 32.32 -13.17 29.64
N ILE A 15 33.46 -12.60 30.06
CA ILE A 15 34.41 -11.94 29.14
C ILE A 15 34.96 -12.97 28.13
N ILE A 16 35.35 -14.16 28.61
CA ILE A 16 35.85 -15.24 27.74
C ILE A 16 34.77 -15.68 26.75
N SER A 17 33.52 -15.91 27.22
CA SER A 17 32.40 -16.28 26.38
C SER A 17 32.14 -15.26 25.28
N TYR A 18 32.09 -13.98 25.62
CA TYR A 18 31.95 -12.86 24.72
C TYR A 18 33.04 -12.81 23.64
N ILE A 19 34.33 -12.99 24.04
CA ILE A 19 35.45 -12.99 23.10
C ILE A 19 35.35 -14.20 22.15
N ASN A 20 35.00 -15.39 22.65
CA ASN A 20 34.85 -16.58 21.82
C ASN A 20 33.73 -16.43 20.79
N GLU A 21 32.59 -15.86 21.16
CA GLU A 21 31.49 -15.58 20.26
C GLU A 21 31.89 -14.58 19.16
N MET A 22 32.58 -13.49 19.54
CA MET A 22 33.13 -12.53 18.60
C MET A 22 34.09 -13.16 17.59
N VAL A 23 35.00 -14.05 18.07
CA VAL A 23 35.94 -14.74 17.19
C VAL A 23 35.23 -15.67 16.22
N ALA A 24 34.23 -16.43 16.69
CA ALA A 24 33.44 -17.32 15.87
C ALA A 24 32.72 -16.55 14.75
N LEU A 25 31.99 -15.49 15.09
CA LEU A 25 31.32 -14.66 14.10
C LEU A 25 32.31 -13.97 13.15
N LYS A 26 33.46 -13.55 13.64
CA LYS A 26 34.49 -12.94 12.78
C LYS A 26 35.06 -13.91 11.75
N GLN A 27 35.19 -15.18 12.13
CA GLN A 27 35.62 -16.24 11.20
C GLN A 27 34.53 -16.58 10.20
N GLU A 28 33.27 -16.67 10.63
CA GLU A 28 32.12 -16.95 9.80
C GLU A 28 31.93 -15.87 8.70
N TRP A 29 32.02 -14.61 9.09
CA TRP A 29 31.82 -13.46 8.20
C TRP A 29 33.04 -12.98 7.44
N CYS A 30 34.18 -13.68 7.49
CA CYS A 30 35.37 -13.46 6.65
C CYS A 30 35.80 -12.00 6.46
N ASN A 31 35.63 -11.14 7.45
CA ASN A 31 35.88 -9.68 7.43
C ASN A 31 34.85 -8.82 6.66
N GLU A 32 33.74 -9.34 6.24
CA GLU A 32 32.66 -8.56 5.61
C GLU A 32 31.99 -7.61 6.60
N ILE A 33 31.98 -7.98 7.87
CA ILE A 33 31.41 -7.18 8.96
C ILE A 33 32.50 -6.58 9.82
N LEU A 34 32.35 -5.31 10.16
CA LEU A 34 33.30 -4.62 11.04
C LEU A 34 33.31 -5.26 12.44
N MET A 35 34.52 -5.46 13.00
CA MET A 35 34.69 -6.06 14.32
C MET A 35 33.91 -5.32 15.41
N ILE A 36 33.73 -4.01 15.28
CA ILE A 36 32.98 -3.20 16.23
C ILE A 36 31.48 -3.57 16.20
N ASN A 37 30.90 -3.88 15.05
CA ASN A 37 29.50 -4.28 14.89
C ASN A 37 29.28 -5.72 15.35
N ILE A 38 30.25 -6.63 15.13
CA ILE A 38 30.23 -7.98 15.72
C ILE A 38 30.27 -7.86 17.26
N ALA A 39 31.15 -7.04 17.79
CA ALA A 39 31.27 -6.82 19.26
C ALA A 39 29.97 -6.24 19.84
N LEU A 40 29.35 -5.31 19.12
CA LEU A 40 28.08 -4.70 19.49
C LEU A 40 26.94 -5.73 19.48
N PHE A 41 26.83 -6.53 18.41
CA PHE A 41 25.84 -7.59 18.30
C PHE A 41 25.96 -8.60 19.46
N CYS A 42 27.17 -9.13 19.73
CA CYS A 42 27.38 -10.06 20.84
C CYS A 42 27.01 -9.44 22.21
N LEU A 43 27.23 -8.13 22.37
CA LEU A 43 26.93 -7.43 23.63
C LEU A 43 25.42 -7.17 23.81
N LYS A 44 24.72 -6.87 22.73
CA LYS A 44 23.31 -6.47 22.73
C LYS A 44 22.38 -7.49 22.11
N LYS A 45 22.86 -8.71 21.90
CA LYS A 45 22.15 -9.79 21.20
C LYS A 45 20.75 -10.04 21.74
N THR A 46 20.59 -10.05 23.04
CA THR A 46 19.28 -10.28 23.68
C THR A 46 18.30 -9.16 23.36
N ASP A 47 18.76 -7.91 23.44
CA ASP A 47 17.93 -6.73 23.17
C ASP A 47 17.54 -6.70 21.69
N ILE A 48 18.52 -6.93 20.79
CA ILE A 48 18.30 -6.92 19.34
C ILE A 48 17.36 -8.05 18.92
N LEU A 49 17.55 -9.27 19.41
CA LEU A 49 16.75 -10.43 19.01
C LEU A 49 15.34 -10.44 19.60
N ALA A 50 15.06 -9.65 20.64
CA ALA A 50 13.73 -9.50 21.20
C ALA A 50 12.76 -8.82 20.22
N ASN A 51 13.20 -7.77 19.52
CA ASN A 51 12.45 -7.09 18.45
C ASN A 51 13.42 -6.57 17.37
N PRO A 52 13.89 -7.45 16.47
CA PRO A 52 14.99 -7.12 15.57
C PRO A 52 14.69 -5.95 14.63
N VAL A 53 13.47 -5.89 14.11
CA VAL A 53 13.04 -4.86 13.13
C VAL A 53 13.14 -3.48 13.76
N GLU A 54 12.47 -3.29 14.88
CA GLU A 54 12.40 -2.01 15.55
C GLU A 54 13.78 -1.61 16.11
N GLN A 55 14.47 -2.52 16.78
CA GLN A 55 15.79 -2.25 17.34
C GLN A 55 16.80 -1.79 16.28
N ILE A 56 16.82 -2.43 15.10
CA ILE A 56 17.75 -2.05 14.02
C ILE A 56 17.37 -0.68 13.44
N LEU A 57 16.07 -0.42 13.20
CA LEU A 57 15.63 0.82 12.59
C LEU A 57 15.75 2.02 13.53
N SER A 58 15.34 1.89 14.81
CA SER A 58 15.43 2.95 15.81
C SER A 58 16.86 3.17 16.32
N GLY A 59 17.63 2.10 16.42
CA GLY A 59 18.95 2.12 17.06
C GLY A 59 18.91 2.11 18.60
N ASP A 60 17.79 1.73 19.20
CA ASP A 60 17.64 1.72 20.68
C ASP A 60 18.61 0.79 21.37
N TYR A 61 19.06 -0.29 20.71
CA TYR A 61 20.11 -1.16 21.22
C TYR A 61 21.45 -0.43 21.49
N LEU A 62 21.64 0.77 20.91
CA LEU A 62 22.83 1.61 21.18
C LEU A 62 22.73 2.43 22.45
N ASN A 63 21.61 2.41 23.17
CA ASN A 63 21.46 3.18 24.39
C ASN A 63 22.62 2.91 25.40
N GLY A 64 23.23 3.99 25.83
CA GLY A 64 24.43 3.97 26.71
C GLY A 64 25.77 3.90 25.97
N ILE A 65 25.83 3.68 24.67
CA ILE A 65 27.06 3.62 23.85
C ILE A 65 27.05 4.48 22.60
N GLN A 66 26.03 5.31 22.43
CA GLN A 66 25.83 6.20 21.27
C GLN A 66 26.99 7.16 21.00
N THR A 67 27.80 7.49 22.02
CA THR A 67 29.00 8.32 21.85
C THR A 67 30.17 7.60 21.16
N ILE A 68 30.07 6.29 20.99
CA ILE A 68 31.13 5.44 20.44
C ILE A 68 30.71 4.88 19.06
N ILE A 69 29.44 4.54 18.89
CA ILE A 69 28.89 3.93 17.70
C ILE A 69 27.62 4.66 17.30
N ASN A 70 27.51 5.01 16.04
CA ASN A 70 26.32 5.62 15.45
C ASN A 70 25.44 4.56 14.80
N ASN A 71 24.14 4.74 14.82
CA ASN A 71 23.18 3.93 14.06
C ASN A 71 23.13 4.41 12.59
N ASP A 72 24.27 4.37 11.90
CA ASP A 72 24.33 4.70 10.48
C ASP A 72 23.89 3.52 9.61
N LEU A 73 23.72 3.78 8.32
CA LEU A 73 23.27 2.76 7.36
C LEU A 73 24.21 1.54 7.29
N GLN A 74 25.51 1.72 7.54
CA GLN A 74 26.45 0.62 7.56
C GLN A 74 26.25 -0.25 8.80
N THR A 75 26.13 0.35 9.96
CA THR A 75 25.86 -0.36 11.21
C THR A 75 24.55 -1.12 11.13
N GLN A 76 23.46 -0.48 10.63
CA GLN A 76 22.17 -1.13 10.48
C GLN A 76 22.22 -2.37 9.58
N ARG A 77 22.84 -2.27 8.40
CA ARG A 77 22.93 -3.40 7.46
C ARG A 77 23.81 -4.54 8.01
N GLU A 78 24.92 -4.23 8.68
CA GLU A 78 25.80 -5.25 9.24
C GLU A 78 25.15 -5.95 10.44
N ILE A 79 24.43 -5.24 11.30
CA ILE A 79 23.61 -5.85 12.36
C ILE A 79 22.46 -6.67 11.78
N ALA A 80 21.79 -6.19 10.72
CA ALA A 80 20.77 -6.95 10.04
C ALA A 80 21.32 -8.25 9.44
N ALA A 81 22.52 -8.21 8.83
CA ALA A 81 23.18 -9.41 8.31
C ALA A 81 23.44 -10.45 9.41
N LEU A 82 23.93 -10.02 10.57
CA LEU A 82 24.13 -10.89 11.74
C LEU A 82 22.83 -11.47 12.29
N VAL A 83 21.74 -10.71 12.24
CA VAL A 83 20.40 -11.14 12.73
C VAL A 83 19.75 -12.14 11.79
N TYR A 84 19.78 -11.86 10.48
CA TYR A 84 19.05 -12.65 9.49
C TYR A 84 19.89 -13.73 8.80
N GLY A 85 21.22 -13.74 9.03
CA GLY A 85 22.11 -14.73 8.44
C GLY A 85 22.20 -14.65 6.91
N VAL A 86 22.18 -13.44 6.36
CA VAL A 86 22.25 -13.16 4.91
C VAL A 86 23.36 -12.17 4.60
N ASP A 87 23.84 -12.11 3.37
CA ASP A 87 24.87 -11.19 2.96
C ASP A 87 24.55 -9.74 3.31
N VAL A 88 25.59 -8.94 3.64
CA VAL A 88 25.44 -7.56 4.13
C VAL A 88 24.66 -6.67 3.18
N GLU A 89 24.82 -6.87 1.87
CA GLU A 89 24.06 -6.09 0.86
C GLU A 89 22.59 -6.50 0.83
N ASP A 90 22.29 -7.80 0.94
CA ASP A 90 20.93 -8.32 0.98
C ASP A 90 20.21 -7.93 2.28
N ALA A 91 20.94 -7.88 3.39
CA ALA A 91 20.40 -7.49 4.69
C ALA A 91 19.91 -6.05 4.75
N ARG A 92 20.42 -5.17 3.87
CA ARG A 92 20.22 -3.72 3.92
C ARG A 92 18.77 -3.27 4.03
N GLN A 93 17.88 -3.95 3.33
CA GLN A 93 16.48 -3.55 3.23
C GLN A 93 15.54 -4.40 4.08
N ILE A 94 16.01 -5.53 4.62
CA ILE A 94 15.15 -6.50 5.32
C ILE A 94 14.38 -5.87 6.50
N PRO A 95 15.00 -5.09 7.41
CA PRO A 95 14.27 -4.50 8.51
C PRO A 95 13.13 -3.60 8.06
N LEU A 96 13.40 -2.73 7.06
CA LEU A 96 12.40 -1.80 6.54
C LEU A 96 11.30 -2.53 5.76
N LYS A 97 11.64 -3.57 4.98
CA LYS A 97 10.64 -4.42 4.30
C LYS A 97 9.69 -5.07 5.30
N LYS A 98 10.23 -5.71 6.34
CA LYS A 98 9.43 -6.35 7.39
C LYS A 98 8.57 -5.35 8.15
N TYR A 99 9.10 -4.15 8.42
CA TYR A 99 8.34 -3.09 9.07
C TYR A 99 7.13 -2.65 8.21
N ILE A 100 7.35 -2.39 6.92
CA ILE A 100 6.28 -2.01 5.99
C ILE A 100 5.24 -3.14 5.83
N GLU A 101 5.70 -4.39 5.74
CA GLU A 101 4.81 -5.56 5.73
C GLU A 101 3.95 -5.65 6.99
N GLY A 102 4.52 -5.38 8.18
CA GLY A 102 3.80 -5.29 9.45
C GLY A 102 2.73 -4.18 9.43
N CYS A 103 3.08 -2.97 8.94
CA CYS A 103 2.14 -1.87 8.77
C CYS A 103 0.94 -2.26 7.88
N ILE A 104 1.19 -2.93 6.76
CA ILE A 104 0.14 -3.37 5.82
C ILE A 104 -0.70 -4.47 6.45
N ASN A 105 -0.10 -5.38 7.20
CA ASN A 105 -0.81 -6.45 7.89
C ASN A 105 -1.64 -5.95 9.09
N GLY A 106 -1.39 -4.74 9.56
CA GLY A 106 -2.10 -4.11 10.68
C GLY A 106 -1.57 -4.56 12.04
N GLU A 107 -0.26 -4.79 12.15
CA GLU A 107 0.39 -5.03 13.45
C GLU A 107 0.27 -3.79 14.34
N GLU A 108 -0.14 -3.98 15.60
CA GLU A 108 -0.63 -2.91 16.48
C GLU A 108 0.40 -1.80 16.73
N ASP A 109 1.68 -2.10 16.78
CA ASP A 109 2.74 -1.15 17.14
C ASP A 109 3.43 -0.50 15.92
N HIS A 110 2.89 -0.68 14.69
CA HIS A 110 3.51 -0.18 13.46
C HIS A 110 2.77 1.04 12.89
N ASP A 111 3.45 2.19 12.87
CA ASP A 111 3.00 3.40 12.16
C ASP A 111 3.83 3.59 10.88
N ILE A 112 3.17 3.51 9.70
CA ILE A 112 3.82 3.68 8.40
C ILE A 112 4.62 4.99 8.28
N ASN A 113 4.25 6.03 9.02
CA ASN A 113 4.92 7.33 8.99
C ASN A 113 6.20 7.39 9.83
N GLN A 114 6.40 6.46 10.77
CA GLN A 114 7.53 6.50 11.70
C GLN A 114 8.89 6.58 10.99
N TYR A 115 9.06 5.81 9.91
CA TYR A 115 10.31 5.80 9.12
C TYR A 115 10.17 6.44 7.73
N ALA A 116 8.95 6.86 7.34
CA ALA A 116 8.71 7.42 6.03
C ALA A 116 9.53 8.68 5.75
N GLU A 117 9.67 9.58 6.74
CA GLU A 117 10.40 10.85 6.58
C GLU A 117 11.91 10.70 6.81
N THR A 118 12.32 9.77 7.65
CA THR A 118 13.72 9.63 8.09
C THR A 118 14.53 8.67 7.23
N ASN A 119 13.90 7.66 6.64
CA ASN A 119 14.59 6.66 5.82
C ASN A 119 14.54 7.01 4.34
N LYS A 120 15.71 7.29 3.75
CA LYS A 120 15.84 7.67 2.33
C LYS A 120 15.43 6.56 1.36
N GLN A 121 15.42 5.29 1.80
CA GLN A 121 15.07 4.15 0.97
C GLN A 121 13.60 3.76 1.08
N PHE A 122 12.83 4.46 1.93
CA PHE A 122 11.45 4.12 2.23
C PHE A 122 10.61 3.95 0.96
N ASP A 123 10.65 4.90 0.04
CA ASP A 123 9.83 4.89 -1.17
C ASP A 123 10.14 3.66 -2.04
N THR A 124 11.43 3.37 -2.26
CA THR A 124 11.87 2.22 -3.07
C THR A 124 11.45 0.90 -2.42
N VAL A 125 11.66 0.79 -1.10
CA VAL A 125 11.30 -0.42 -0.35
C VAL A 125 9.78 -0.61 -0.30
N LEU A 126 9.00 0.46 -0.13
CA LEU A 126 7.54 0.41 -0.19
C LEU A 126 7.05 -0.10 -1.55
N GLU A 127 7.61 0.42 -2.65
CA GLU A 127 7.27 -0.03 -4.01
C GLU A 127 7.59 -1.52 -4.20
N GLU A 128 8.77 -1.98 -3.77
CA GLU A 128 9.16 -3.40 -3.84
C GLU A 128 8.24 -4.31 -3.02
N VAL A 129 7.94 -3.93 -1.78
CA VAL A 129 7.03 -4.69 -0.91
C VAL A 129 5.67 -4.86 -1.56
N ILE A 130 5.08 -3.76 -2.04
CA ILE A 130 3.75 -3.80 -2.67
C ILE A 130 3.77 -4.59 -3.98
N GLN A 131 4.87 -4.57 -4.73
CA GLN A 131 5.02 -5.37 -5.95
C GLN A 131 5.02 -6.88 -5.68
N CYS A 132 5.55 -7.29 -4.54
CA CYS A 132 5.67 -8.70 -4.15
C CYS A 132 4.43 -9.23 -3.41
N MET A 133 3.51 -8.34 -2.97
CA MET A 133 2.33 -8.75 -2.20
C MET A 133 1.23 -9.37 -3.05
N ASP A 134 0.46 -10.27 -2.44
CA ASP A 134 -0.72 -10.87 -3.05
C ASP A 134 -1.82 -9.83 -3.27
N ASN A 135 -2.51 -9.92 -4.41
CA ASN A 135 -3.68 -9.09 -4.72
C ASN A 135 -4.82 -9.23 -3.68
N ALA A 136 -4.87 -10.31 -2.92
CA ALA A 136 -5.80 -10.47 -1.80
C ALA A 136 -5.61 -9.43 -0.69
N LEU A 137 -4.44 -8.78 -0.63
CA LEU A 137 -4.11 -7.76 0.38
C LEU A 137 -4.38 -6.32 -0.09
N ILE A 138 -4.93 -6.12 -1.29
CA ILE A 138 -5.13 -4.78 -1.87
C ILE A 138 -5.86 -3.82 -0.91
N ASP A 139 -6.90 -4.27 -0.24
CA ASP A 139 -7.67 -3.42 0.69
C ASP A 139 -6.84 -3.00 1.91
N LYS A 140 -5.98 -3.88 2.42
CA LYS A 140 -5.04 -3.55 3.50
C LYS A 140 -3.97 -2.56 3.03
N ILE A 141 -3.46 -2.74 1.81
CA ILE A 141 -2.50 -1.82 1.20
C ILE A 141 -3.12 -0.43 1.06
N ILE A 142 -4.34 -0.33 0.52
CA ILE A 142 -5.09 0.93 0.40
C ILE A 142 -5.23 1.60 1.77
N HIS A 143 -5.67 0.85 2.79
CA HIS A 143 -5.82 1.37 4.14
C HIS A 143 -4.50 1.89 4.72
N CYS A 144 -3.39 1.18 4.48
CA CYS A 144 -2.06 1.59 4.91
C CYS A 144 -1.60 2.86 4.17
N LEU A 145 -1.78 2.92 2.84
CA LEU A 145 -1.41 4.08 2.03
C LEU A 145 -2.21 5.34 2.38
N HIS A 146 -3.48 5.22 2.78
CA HIS A 146 -4.28 6.36 3.25
C HIS A 146 -3.73 7.00 4.53
N LYS A 147 -3.03 6.24 5.37
CA LYS A 147 -2.37 6.76 6.57
C LYS A 147 -1.04 7.47 6.26
N LEU A 148 -0.45 7.20 5.08
CA LEU A 148 0.85 7.73 4.72
C LEU A 148 0.76 9.23 4.39
N THR A 149 1.49 10.05 5.14
CA THR A 149 1.53 11.51 4.95
C THR A 149 2.55 11.95 3.92
N ARG A 150 3.62 11.18 3.72
CA ARG A 150 4.67 11.44 2.75
C ARG A 150 4.14 11.41 1.33
N LYS A 151 4.60 12.37 0.51
CA LYS A 151 4.25 12.47 -0.92
C LYS A 151 5.53 12.41 -1.75
N SER A 152 5.55 11.52 -2.74
CA SER A 152 6.64 11.42 -3.73
C SER A 152 6.10 10.85 -5.04
N ASP A 153 6.87 10.99 -6.12
CA ASP A 153 6.51 10.41 -7.41
C ASP A 153 6.44 8.89 -7.36
N VAL A 154 7.23 8.25 -6.49
CA VAL A 154 7.17 6.80 -6.28
C VAL A 154 5.86 6.40 -5.63
N ILE A 155 5.46 7.08 -4.56
CA ILE A 155 4.18 6.84 -3.87
C ILE A 155 3.00 7.08 -4.80
N LEU A 156 3.07 8.10 -5.66
CA LEU A 156 2.05 8.34 -6.68
C LEU A 156 1.94 7.17 -7.66
N ARG A 157 3.07 6.63 -8.16
CA ARG A 157 3.06 5.43 -9.03
C ARG A 157 2.48 4.21 -8.32
N VAL A 158 2.80 4.02 -7.03
CA VAL A 158 2.23 2.95 -6.21
C VAL A 158 0.70 3.09 -6.13
N TRP A 159 0.20 4.29 -5.86
CA TRP A 159 -1.23 4.59 -5.85
C TRP A 159 -1.89 4.29 -7.20
N GLN A 160 -1.28 4.75 -8.31
CA GLN A 160 -1.78 4.52 -9.66
C GLN A 160 -1.93 3.02 -9.95
N ARG A 161 -0.91 2.23 -9.61
CA ARG A 161 -0.93 0.77 -9.78
C ARG A 161 -2.05 0.11 -8.98
N ILE A 162 -2.16 0.42 -7.69
CA ILE A 162 -3.18 -0.15 -6.79
C ILE A 162 -4.58 0.27 -7.24
N ALA A 163 -4.76 1.54 -7.60
CA ALA A 163 -6.01 2.05 -8.12
C ALA A 163 -6.43 1.32 -9.40
N GLN A 164 -5.53 1.10 -10.36
CA GLN A 164 -5.83 0.35 -11.58
C GLN A 164 -6.29 -1.09 -11.29
N LEU A 165 -5.63 -1.78 -10.36
CA LEU A 165 -6.00 -3.15 -9.98
C LEU A 165 -7.40 -3.18 -9.33
N LYS A 166 -7.67 -2.28 -8.39
CA LYS A 166 -8.96 -2.23 -7.68
C LYS A 166 -10.10 -1.76 -8.59
N LEU A 167 -9.85 -0.79 -9.44
CA LEU A 167 -10.85 -0.28 -10.38
C LEU A 167 -11.24 -1.30 -11.46
N LYS A 168 -10.36 -2.25 -11.79
CA LYS A 168 -10.73 -3.40 -12.62
C LYS A 168 -11.84 -4.23 -11.96
N GLU A 169 -11.78 -4.43 -10.63
CA GLU A 169 -12.85 -5.07 -9.87
C GLU A 169 -14.17 -4.28 -9.94
N SER A 170 -14.11 -2.94 -9.82
CA SER A 170 -15.26 -2.05 -10.00
C SER A 170 -15.94 -2.27 -11.36
N ILE A 171 -15.16 -2.33 -12.44
CA ILE A 171 -15.66 -2.57 -13.78
C ILE A 171 -16.30 -3.95 -13.91
N GLU A 172 -15.70 -4.98 -13.33
CA GLU A 172 -16.21 -6.35 -13.35
C GLU A 172 -17.52 -6.49 -12.56
N LYS A 173 -17.60 -5.89 -11.38
CA LYS A 173 -18.80 -5.88 -10.52
C LYS A 173 -19.84 -4.85 -10.94
N GLN A 174 -19.51 -3.93 -11.83
CA GLN A 174 -20.38 -2.85 -12.33
C GLN A 174 -20.88 -1.93 -11.20
N VAL A 175 -20.03 -1.62 -10.24
CA VAL A 175 -20.33 -0.76 -9.08
C VAL A 175 -19.40 0.45 -9.07
N PHE A 176 -19.89 1.57 -8.53
CA PHE A 176 -19.10 2.81 -8.43
C PHE A 176 -19.33 3.53 -7.09
N PRO A 177 -19.02 2.85 -5.96
CA PRO A 177 -19.12 3.46 -4.64
C PRO A 177 -18.04 4.53 -4.42
N VAL A 178 -18.15 5.27 -3.33
CA VAL A 178 -17.28 6.41 -3.00
C VAL A 178 -15.81 5.99 -2.92
N GLU A 179 -15.51 4.82 -2.39
CA GLU A 179 -14.15 4.28 -2.26
C GLU A 179 -13.45 4.15 -3.64
N TYR A 180 -14.18 3.75 -4.67
CA TYR A 180 -13.63 3.68 -6.04
C TYR A 180 -13.51 5.06 -6.68
N GLN A 181 -14.40 6.01 -6.33
CA GLN A 181 -14.28 7.39 -6.79
C GLN A 181 -13.01 8.04 -6.24
N GLU A 182 -12.70 7.83 -4.95
CA GLU A 182 -11.48 8.32 -4.32
C GLU A 182 -10.23 7.73 -4.97
N LEU A 183 -10.23 6.43 -5.30
CA LEU A 183 -9.11 5.80 -5.99
C LEU A 183 -8.88 6.37 -7.40
N LEU A 184 -9.94 6.74 -8.12
CA LEU A 184 -9.81 7.38 -9.43
C LEU A 184 -9.05 8.71 -9.36
N LEU A 185 -9.16 9.45 -8.26
CA LEU A 185 -8.46 10.72 -8.09
C LEU A 185 -6.94 10.59 -8.03
N HIS A 186 -6.42 9.39 -7.79
CA HIS A 186 -4.98 9.11 -7.85
C HIS A 186 -4.47 8.84 -9.28
N LEU A 187 -5.36 8.67 -10.26
CA LEU A 187 -5.01 8.47 -11.65
C LEU A 187 -4.90 9.81 -12.39
N ASP A 188 -4.12 9.83 -13.48
CA ASP A 188 -4.17 10.93 -14.44
C ASP A 188 -5.52 10.98 -15.18
N THR A 189 -5.80 12.13 -15.80
CA THR A 189 -7.09 12.40 -16.46
C THR A 189 -7.40 11.40 -17.59
N GLU A 190 -6.39 10.94 -18.32
CA GLU A 190 -6.57 9.98 -19.41
C GLU A 190 -6.99 8.61 -18.86
N SER A 191 -6.30 8.14 -17.82
CA SER A 191 -6.63 6.90 -17.11
C SER A 191 -8.00 6.97 -16.44
N GLN A 192 -8.37 8.11 -15.82
CA GLN A 192 -9.71 8.34 -15.28
C GLN A 192 -10.78 8.19 -16.37
N ASN A 193 -10.61 8.86 -17.50
CA ASN A 193 -11.52 8.79 -18.64
C ASN A 193 -11.64 7.36 -19.15
N HIS A 194 -10.54 6.63 -19.28
CA HIS A 194 -10.54 5.25 -19.74
C HIS A 194 -11.34 4.31 -18.81
N VAL A 195 -11.11 4.40 -17.49
CA VAL A 195 -11.84 3.58 -16.50
C VAL A 195 -13.33 3.90 -16.53
N ILE A 196 -13.70 5.17 -16.55
CA ILE A 196 -15.10 5.60 -16.60
C ILE A 196 -15.76 5.12 -17.89
N ALA A 197 -15.09 5.23 -19.04
CA ALA A 197 -15.61 4.74 -20.30
C ALA A 197 -15.86 3.22 -20.31
N GLN A 198 -14.93 2.45 -19.72
CA GLN A 198 -15.12 0.99 -19.60
C GLN A 198 -16.27 0.64 -18.67
N LEU A 199 -16.38 1.30 -17.52
CA LEU A 199 -17.46 1.11 -16.57
C LEU A 199 -18.81 1.44 -17.22
N TYR A 200 -18.89 2.57 -17.92
CA TYR A 200 -20.08 3.00 -18.62
C TYR A 200 -20.54 1.99 -19.68
N LYS A 201 -19.61 1.47 -20.51
CA LYS A 201 -19.91 0.44 -21.51
C LYS A 201 -20.50 -0.83 -20.91
N LYS A 202 -20.07 -1.22 -19.70
CA LYS A 202 -20.61 -2.40 -19.03
C LYS A 202 -21.97 -2.14 -18.40
N ILE A 203 -22.17 -0.99 -17.77
CA ILE A 203 -23.41 -0.64 -17.08
C ILE A 203 -24.59 -0.42 -18.03
N VAL A 204 -24.35 -0.03 -19.26
CA VAL A 204 -25.42 0.23 -20.26
C VAL A 204 -26.30 -0.99 -20.56
N ARG A 205 -25.90 -2.21 -20.13
CA ARG A 205 -26.73 -3.41 -20.30
C ARG A 205 -27.71 -3.58 -19.13
N PHE A 206 -28.81 -2.85 -19.15
CA PHE A 206 -29.85 -2.91 -18.12
C PHE A 206 -30.32 -4.33 -17.75
N ASN A 207 -30.34 -5.26 -18.73
CA ASN A 207 -30.75 -6.64 -18.49
C ASN A 207 -29.88 -7.42 -17.51
N ASP A 208 -28.66 -6.95 -17.25
CA ASP A 208 -27.69 -7.61 -16.39
C ASP A 208 -27.66 -6.95 -14.99
N PHE A 209 -28.54 -5.98 -14.72
CA PHE A 209 -28.54 -5.16 -13.52
C PHE A 209 -29.84 -5.30 -12.70
N ASN A 210 -29.68 -5.28 -11.37
CA ASN A 210 -30.77 -4.99 -10.47
C ASN A 210 -31.16 -3.50 -10.61
N GLY A 211 -32.40 -3.21 -11.08
CA GLY A 211 -32.82 -1.89 -11.53
C GLY A 211 -32.52 -0.72 -10.58
N GLY A 212 -32.57 -0.94 -9.24
CA GLY A 212 -32.26 0.11 -8.28
C GLY A 212 -30.79 0.52 -8.23
N ASP A 213 -29.88 -0.43 -8.42
CA ASP A 213 -28.43 -0.16 -8.38
C ASP A 213 -27.93 0.44 -9.69
N TYR A 214 -28.59 0.13 -10.81
CA TYR A 214 -28.31 0.70 -12.12
C TYR A 214 -28.32 2.24 -12.10
N PHE A 215 -29.43 2.82 -11.63
CA PHE A 215 -29.58 4.27 -11.62
C PHE A 215 -28.65 4.94 -10.60
N LYS A 216 -28.45 4.34 -9.45
CA LYS A 216 -27.51 4.86 -8.43
C LYS A 216 -26.09 4.90 -8.99
N THR A 217 -25.68 3.85 -9.69
CA THR A 217 -24.34 3.77 -10.27
C THR A 217 -24.15 4.78 -11.40
N LEU A 218 -25.14 4.94 -12.30
CA LEU A 218 -25.10 5.96 -13.36
C LEU A 218 -25.04 7.37 -12.77
N ASP A 219 -25.85 7.68 -11.76
CA ASP A 219 -25.86 8.98 -11.11
C ASP A 219 -24.51 9.27 -10.41
N ALA A 220 -23.93 8.28 -9.75
CA ALA A 220 -22.61 8.41 -9.14
C ALA A 220 -21.52 8.73 -10.18
N ILE A 221 -21.54 8.04 -11.33
CA ILE A 221 -20.62 8.30 -12.43
C ILE A 221 -20.82 9.72 -12.99
N ASP A 222 -22.05 10.12 -13.26
CA ASP A 222 -22.34 11.45 -13.81
C ASP A 222 -21.93 12.58 -12.85
N ARG A 223 -22.17 12.40 -11.55
CA ARG A 223 -21.70 13.36 -10.53
C ARG A 223 -20.18 13.45 -10.50
N PHE A 224 -19.50 12.30 -10.56
CA PHE A 224 -18.05 12.26 -10.59
C PHE A 224 -17.46 12.98 -11.81
N ILE A 225 -18.04 12.74 -13.00
CA ILE A 225 -17.66 13.41 -14.26
C ILE A 225 -17.83 14.93 -14.13
N ALA A 226 -18.99 15.37 -13.62
CA ALA A 226 -19.29 16.80 -13.49
C ALA A 226 -18.37 17.49 -12.45
N GLN A 227 -18.14 16.87 -11.31
CA GLN A 227 -17.29 17.40 -10.24
C GLN A 227 -15.82 17.51 -10.65
N ASN A 228 -15.31 16.54 -11.41
CA ASN A 228 -13.92 16.51 -11.84
C ASN A 228 -13.70 17.09 -13.24
N LYS A 229 -14.74 17.64 -13.86
CA LYS A 229 -14.69 18.28 -15.20
C LYS A 229 -14.05 17.37 -16.26
N LEU A 230 -14.37 16.07 -16.21
CA LEU A 230 -13.85 15.12 -17.18
C LEU A 230 -14.45 15.42 -18.56
N ALA A 231 -13.59 15.55 -19.55
CA ALA A 231 -13.98 15.93 -20.92
C ALA A 231 -14.46 14.72 -21.76
N CYS A 232 -15.09 13.72 -21.15
CA CYS A 232 -15.52 12.52 -21.85
C CYS A 232 -16.95 12.70 -22.38
N ASP A 233 -17.13 12.65 -23.69
CA ASP A 233 -18.45 12.49 -24.30
C ASP A 233 -18.84 11.00 -24.25
N PHE A 234 -19.47 10.60 -23.13
CA PHE A 234 -19.93 9.23 -22.94
C PHE A 234 -21.15 8.87 -23.77
N THR A 235 -21.81 9.84 -24.37
CA THR A 235 -22.97 9.59 -25.25
C THR A 235 -22.58 8.82 -26.49
N SER A 236 -21.38 9.02 -27.01
CA SER A 236 -20.83 8.27 -28.14
C SER A 236 -20.46 6.82 -27.81
N LEU A 237 -20.29 6.48 -26.54
CA LEU A 237 -19.93 5.12 -26.08
C LEU A 237 -21.17 4.23 -25.87
N ILE A 238 -22.35 4.82 -25.85
CA ILE A 238 -23.62 4.13 -25.69
C ILE A 238 -24.11 3.80 -27.09
N GLU A 239 -23.81 2.60 -27.56
CA GLU A 239 -24.49 2.08 -28.76
C GLU A 239 -25.98 2.06 -28.47
N ALA A 240 -26.75 2.72 -29.34
CA ALA A 240 -28.22 2.69 -29.32
C ALA A 240 -28.68 1.22 -29.36
N LYS A 241 -29.10 0.70 -28.21
CA LYS A 241 -29.64 -0.67 -28.13
C LYS A 241 -31.14 -0.62 -28.24
N THR A 242 -31.65 -1.47 -29.10
CA THR A 242 -33.07 -1.74 -29.18
C THR A 242 -33.51 -2.43 -27.90
N VAL A 243 -34.17 -1.71 -26.99
CA VAL A 243 -34.71 -2.27 -25.75
C VAL A 243 -36.02 -2.98 -26.07
N LYS A 244 -36.14 -4.24 -25.64
CA LYS A 244 -37.41 -4.95 -25.76
C LYS A 244 -38.49 -4.25 -24.93
N PRO A 245 -39.75 -4.21 -25.38
CA PRO A 245 -40.82 -3.49 -24.68
C PRO A 245 -40.94 -3.82 -23.19
N ASN A 246 -40.80 -5.08 -22.79
CA ASN A 246 -40.86 -5.51 -21.38
C ASN A 246 -39.70 -4.95 -20.55
N THR A 247 -38.50 -4.96 -21.11
CA THR A 247 -37.30 -4.39 -20.46
C THR A 247 -37.42 -2.88 -20.27
N PHE A 248 -38.07 -2.18 -21.21
CA PHE A 248 -38.34 -0.75 -21.09
C PHE A 248 -39.32 -0.44 -19.95
N ILE A 249 -40.37 -1.28 -19.78
CA ILE A 249 -41.32 -1.14 -18.68
C ILE A 249 -40.60 -1.34 -17.35
N ASP A 250 -39.79 -2.40 -17.20
CA ASP A 250 -38.99 -2.67 -16.00
C ASP A 250 -38.05 -1.51 -15.70
N TYR A 251 -37.43 -0.93 -16.72
CA TYR A 251 -36.57 0.25 -16.60
C TYR A 251 -37.35 1.46 -16.05
N ILE A 252 -38.51 1.77 -16.60
CA ILE A 252 -39.35 2.88 -16.12
C ILE A 252 -39.86 2.63 -14.69
N GLN A 253 -40.24 1.40 -14.35
CA GLN A 253 -40.65 1.05 -13.00
C GLN A 253 -39.51 1.23 -11.99
N ALA A 254 -38.30 0.81 -12.33
CA ALA A 254 -37.12 0.99 -11.49
C ALA A 254 -36.76 2.49 -11.33
N ALA A 255 -36.86 3.28 -12.39
CA ALA A 255 -36.65 4.73 -12.34
C ALA A 255 -37.71 5.42 -11.46
N ASN A 256 -38.96 5.00 -11.51
CA ASN A 256 -40.04 5.53 -10.68
C ASN A 256 -39.94 5.16 -9.18
N ALA A 257 -39.21 4.08 -8.87
CA ALA A 257 -38.96 3.65 -7.48
C ALA A 257 -37.83 4.45 -6.81
N THR A 258 -37.08 5.27 -7.55
CA THR A 258 -36.01 6.10 -7.01
C THR A 258 -36.55 7.44 -6.50
N ASP A 259 -35.69 8.19 -5.80
CA ASP A 259 -36.07 9.52 -5.30
C ASP A 259 -36.42 10.50 -6.46
N ALA A 260 -37.30 11.50 -6.18
CA ALA A 260 -37.91 12.34 -7.21
C ALA A 260 -36.89 13.10 -8.08
N ALA A 261 -35.84 13.65 -7.48
CA ALA A 261 -34.81 14.39 -8.22
C ALA A 261 -34.01 13.48 -9.16
N TYR A 262 -33.78 12.27 -8.75
CA TYR A 262 -33.09 11.27 -9.54
C TYR A 262 -33.98 10.73 -10.67
N ARG A 263 -35.28 10.50 -10.40
CA ARG A 263 -36.28 10.04 -11.35
C ARG A 263 -36.38 10.95 -12.58
N ASP A 264 -36.46 12.28 -12.37
CA ASP A 264 -36.55 13.24 -13.46
C ASP A 264 -35.31 13.21 -14.34
N ASN A 265 -34.16 13.10 -13.72
CA ASN A 265 -32.87 12.99 -14.43
C ASN A 265 -32.73 11.63 -15.16
N ALA A 266 -33.12 10.54 -14.52
CA ALA A 266 -33.09 9.20 -15.12
C ALA A 266 -34.05 9.07 -16.30
N THR A 267 -35.27 9.66 -16.23
CA THR A 267 -36.23 9.67 -17.31
C THR A 267 -35.71 10.44 -18.52
N THR A 268 -35.10 11.61 -18.28
CA THR A 268 -34.49 12.41 -19.37
C THR A 268 -33.35 11.65 -20.04
N LYS A 269 -32.50 10.96 -19.25
CA LYS A 269 -31.40 10.13 -19.77
C LYS A 269 -31.91 8.88 -20.50
N ALA A 270 -32.98 8.22 -20.02
CA ALA A 270 -33.57 7.09 -20.67
C ALA A 270 -33.91 7.38 -22.12
N TYR A 271 -34.51 8.52 -22.40
CA TYR A 271 -34.80 8.95 -23.79
C TYR A 271 -33.54 9.23 -24.63
N LYS A 272 -32.42 9.57 -24.01
CA LYS A 272 -31.17 9.72 -24.76
C LYS A 272 -30.48 8.41 -25.05
N TYR A 273 -30.62 7.42 -24.18
CA TYR A 273 -29.85 6.18 -24.25
C TYR A 273 -30.62 5.01 -24.87
N TYR A 274 -31.94 5.06 -24.84
CA TYR A 274 -32.78 4.01 -25.40
C TYR A 274 -33.70 4.61 -26.47
N GLN A 275 -33.36 4.38 -27.70
CA GLN A 275 -34.33 4.54 -28.80
C GLN A 275 -35.28 3.36 -28.74
N VAL A 276 -36.54 3.64 -28.44
CA VAL A 276 -37.61 2.65 -28.56
C VAL A 276 -37.88 2.49 -30.05
N ALA A 277 -37.71 1.27 -30.58
CA ALA A 277 -38.06 0.94 -31.95
C ALA A 277 -39.58 0.94 -32.12
#